data_3903125c850ec52d18d99f0c38b13456
#
_entry.id   3903125c850ec52d18d99f0c38b13456
#
_cell.length_a   1.000
_cell.length_b   1.000
_cell.length_c   1.000
_cell.angle_alpha   90.00
_cell.angle_beta   90.00
_cell.angle_gamma   90.00
#
_symmetry.space_group_name_H-M   'P 1'
#
loop_
_entity.id
_entity.type
_entity.pdbx_description
1 polymer ?
#
loop_
_entity_poly.entity_id
_entity_poly.type
_entity_poly.pdbx_seq_one_letter_code
_entity_poly.pdbx_strand_id
1 'polypeptide(L)'
;MKLLSHSGCGSGPHALARGSSLIGAAILPFIFFGQLASQPGAAVMETLRERALDNLRALPNYTCTSTIERSSRRSLSHRFENIDRIRLEIAYVGGRELFGWPAGERIADEDLRRFVGGTITNGDFALLTRALFAGPGISFRNINRKDSSGRQVLSGEFTATREGSDWTLVVGQREEPVAYYGSFRADPESLRLISLAMMAEHIPREFGYRRITRDLEFQPVRIGSDEFLLPSRAELVTLDKNGEETRNETSFANCRQFTAESAVRFEAPEEETTERVANEVSGGLPDAFEASCELESQVDSDVSAIGDPITARLSRSIAGKGGLEIPKGAILHGRIRQLNVVDGRRRSADFAFGFFEWNGKRVEIGSRSNQLIVMEQHITGMQNSGTLPMSPMSPAVATVSTHEIRADGRHLVIPHGFQFRLESKANSQ
;
A
#
# COMPACT_ATOMS: atom_id res chain seq x y z
N MET A 1 -8.85 -28.90 46.35
CA MET A 1 -8.70 -29.31 47.75
C MET A 1 -9.24 -28.15 48.56
N LYS A 2 -10.52 -28.17 48.90
CA LYS A 2 -11.16 -28.23 50.23
C LYS A 2 -10.73 -27.09 51.15
N LEU A 3 -11.62 -26.11 51.39
CA LEU A 3 -12.70 -26.05 52.44
C LEU A 3 -12.19 -25.56 53.78
N LEU A 4 -12.82 -24.56 54.35
CA LEU A 4 -13.65 -24.45 55.56
C LEU A 4 -13.56 -23.01 56.08
N SER A 5 -14.57 -22.19 56.09
CA SER A 5 -15.71 -22.02 57.05
C SER A 5 -15.30 -21.93 58.53
N HIS A 6 -15.67 -20.83 59.19
CA HIS A 6 -16.30 -20.86 60.51
C HIS A 6 -16.99 -19.52 60.87
N SER A 7 -18.19 -19.63 61.21
CA SER A 7 -19.20 -19.01 61.97
C SER A 7 -18.83 -18.65 63.43
N GLY A 8 -19.56 -17.72 64.04
CA GLY A 8 -19.59 -17.46 65.48
C GLY A 8 -20.40 -16.20 65.79
N CYS A 9 -21.47 -16.29 66.08
CA CYS A 9 -22.65 -16.16 66.91
C CYS A 9 -22.40 -15.60 68.32
N GLY A 10 -23.27 -14.70 68.81
CA GLY A 10 -23.38 -14.26 70.23
C GLY A 10 -24.12 -12.94 70.38
N SER A 11 -25.40 -12.91 70.42
CA SER A 11 -26.41 -12.81 71.50
C SER A 11 -26.33 -11.56 72.41
N GLY A 12 -27.43 -10.77 72.37
CA GLY A 12 -27.85 -9.61 73.11
C GLY A 12 -27.97 -9.77 74.66
N PRO A 13 -28.81 -9.08 75.41
CA PRO A 13 -30.00 -8.29 75.10
C PRO A 13 -30.29 -7.06 76.02
N HIS A 14 -31.47 -6.41 75.83
CA HIS A 14 -32.29 -5.59 76.79
C HIS A 14 -31.88 -4.13 77.05
N ALA A 15 -32.74 -3.14 77.24
CA ALA A 15 -34.22 -2.97 77.27
C ALA A 15 -34.57 -1.47 77.39
N LEU A 16 -35.79 -1.14 76.96
CA LEU A 16 -36.69 -0.10 77.51
C LEU A 16 -36.29 1.39 77.46
N ALA A 17 -37.08 2.33 77.08
CA ALA A 17 -38.46 2.61 76.72
C ALA A 17 -38.69 4.13 76.72
N ARG A 18 -39.77 4.57 76.06
CA ARG A 18 -40.50 5.86 76.19
C ARG A 18 -39.85 7.07 75.52
N GLY A 19 -40.45 7.82 74.66
CA GLY A 19 -41.85 8.07 74.32
C GLY A 19 -41.91 9.39 73.56
N SER A 20 -42.89 9.46 72.69
CA SER A 20 -43.62 10.70 72.30
C SER A 20 -43.15 11.50 71.10
N SER A 21 -44.12 11.59 70.22
CA SER A 21 -44.64 12.72 69.38
C SER A 21 -44.01 12.91 67.98
N LEU A 22 -44.66 12.36 67.03
CA LEU A 22 -45.31 12.91 65.84
C LEU A 22 -44.88 14.32 65.42
N ILE A 23 -44.07 14.36 64.30
CA ILE A 23 -44.35 15.31 63.19
C ILE A 23 -43.90 14.55 61.93
N GLY A 24 -44.84 14.20 61.07
CA GLY A 24 -44.61 13.61 59.78
C GLY A 24 -44.04 14.64 58.81
N ALA A 25 -42.80 14.46 58.46
CA ALA A 25 -42.23 15.10 57.26
C ALA A 25 -42.09 14.00 56.18
N ALA A 26 -43.00 14.01 55.22
CA ALA A 26 -42.92 13.20 54.02
C ALA A 26 -41.69 13.66 53.23
N ILE A 27 -40.61 12.90 53.34
CA ILE A 27 -39.46 13.03 52.45
C ILE A 27 -39.82 12.26 51.17
N LEU A 28 -40.30 13.01 50.15
CA LEU A 28 -40.35 12.53 48.79
C LEU A 28 -38.91 12.31 48.32
N PRO A 29 -38.53 11.11 47.82
CA PRO A 29 -37.25 10.94 47.18
C PRO A 29 -37.29 11.73 45.85
N PHE A 30 -36.59 12.83 45.79
CA PHE A 30 -36.22 13.45 44.52
C PHE A 30 -35.33 12.45 43.79
N ILE A 31 -35.91 11.62 42.92
CA ILE A 31 -35.18 10.87 41.93
C ILE A 31 -34.65 11.91 40.95
N PHE A 32 -33.40 12.31 41.15
CA PHE A 32 -32.64 13.02 40.13
C PHE A 32 -32.48 12.05 38.98
N PHE A 33 -33.37 12.07 38.03
CA PHE A 33 -33.08 11.65 36.66
C PHE A 33 -32.05 12.63 36.16
N GLY A 34 -30.75 12.31 36.37
CA GLY A 34 -29.67 12.96 35.69
C GLY A 34 -29.86 12.64 34.21
N GLN A 35 -30.47 13.58 33.47
CA GLN A 35 -30.35 13.59 32.03
C GLN A 35 -28.87 13.71 31.75
N LEU A 36 -28.23 12.58 31.35
CA LEU A 36 -27.00 12.63 30.63
C LEU A 36 -27.29 13.39 29.34
N ALA A 37 -27.17 14.72 29.39
CA ALA A 37 -27.12 15.54 28.21
C ALA A 37 -25.84 15.07 27.47
N SER A 38 -26.00 14.31 26.40
CA SER A 38 -24.89 13.96 25.54
C SER A 38 -24.21 15.26 25.12
N GLN A 39 -22.91 15.35 25.41
CA GLN A 39 -22.15 16.55 25.03
C GLN A 39 -22.29 16.76 23.53
N PRO A 40 -22.46 17.98 23.03
CA PRO A 40 -22.69 18.26 21.61
C PRO A 40 -21.67 17.60 20.68
N GLY A 41 -20.44 17.41 21.16
CA GLY A 41 -19.37 16.71 20.44
C GLY A 41 -19.61 15.20 20.25
N ALA A 42 -20.25 14.54 21.20
CA ALA A 42 -20.52 13.09 21.11
C ALA A 42 -21.57 12.77 20.04
N ALA A 43 -22.66 13.58 19.96
CA ALA A 43 -23.68 13.40 18.93
C ALA A 43 -23.14 13.66 17.52
N VAL A 44 -22.33 14.70 17.34
CA VAL A 44 -21.68 15.01 16.06
C VAL A 44 -20.73 13.90 15.65
N MET A 45 -19.98 13.34 16.61
CA MET A 45 -19.07 12.22 16.35
C MET A 45 -19.80 10.97 15.89
N GLU A 46 -20.94 10.63 16.51
CA GLU A 46 -21.73 9.47 16.09
C GLU A 46 -22.26 9.64 14.66
N THR A 47 -22.77 10.82 14.32
CA THR A 47 -23.21 11.11 12.95
C THR A 47 -22.06 11.03 11.94
N LEU A 48 -20.87 11.53 12.29
CA LEU A 48 -19.68 11.42 11.44
C LEU A 48 -19.30 9.96 11.23
N ARG A 49 -19.32 9.17 12.31
CA ARG A 49 -19.04 7.73 12.29
C ARG A 49 -20.02 7.00 11.36
N GLU A 50 -21.32 7.23 11.53
CA GLU A 50 -22.35 6.63 10.67
C GLU A 50 -22.11 6.97 9.20
N ARG A 51 -21.87 8.23 8.86
CA ARG A 51 -21.59 8.65 7.47
C ARG A 51 -20.34 8.01 6.89
N ALA A 52 -19.24 7.90 7.68
CA ALA A 52 -18.02 7.25 7.23
C ALA A 52 -18.28 5.77 6.94
N LEU A 53 -19.04 5.10 7.80
CA LEU A 53 -19.38 3.68 7.62
C LEU A 53 -20.38 3.47 6.47
N ASP A 54 -21.33 4.36 6.28
CA ASP A 54 -22.28 4.30 5.15
C ASP A 54 -21.56 4.48 3.83
N ASN A 55 -20.62 5.43 3.74
CA ASN A 55 -19.77 5.58 2.57
C ASN A 55 -19.04 4.26 2.25
N LEU A 56 -18.46 3.59 3.26
CA LEU A 56 -17.75 2.31 3.07
C LEU A 56 -18.69 1.15 2.65
N ARG A 57 -19.92 1.12 3.19
CA ARG A 57 -20.91 0.09 2.82
C ARG A 57 -21.43 0.27 1.40
N ALA A 58 -21.52 1.52 0.95
CA ALA A 58 -22.00 1.87 -0.39
C ALA A 58 -20.93 1.66 -1.48
N LEU A 59 -19.65 1.46 -1.11
CA LEU A 59 -18.57 1.27 -2.07
C LEU A 59 -18.81 0.02 -2.94
N PRO A 60 -18.84 0.17 -4.28
CA PRO A 60 -18.83 -0.97 -5.18
C PRO A 60 -17.47 -1.67 -5.13
N ASN A 61 -17.33 -2.79 -5.80
CA ASN A 61 -16.02 -3.30 -6.15
C ASN A 61 -15.37 -2.33 -7.14
N TYR A 62 -14.15 -1.90 -6.87
CA TYR A 62 -13.44 -0.93 -7.72
C TYR A 62 -11.93 -1.13 -7.67
N THR A 63 -11.23 -0.61 -8.67
CA THR A 63 -9.77 -0.58 -8.73
C THR A 63 -9.27 0.85 -8.89
N CYS A 64 -8.07 1.11 -8.39
CA CYS A 64 -7.32 2.34 -8.63
C CYS A 64 -5.85 2.02 -8.92
N THR A 65 -5.19 2.91 -9.64
CA THR A 65 -3.74 2.90 -9.73
C THR A 65 -3.16 3.52 -8.47
N SER A 66 -2.32 2.78 -7.76
CA SER A 66 -1.55 3.24 -6.60
C SER A 66 -0.12 3.53 -7.03
N THR A 67 0.36 4.75 -6.79
CA THR A 67 1.75 5.13 -7.02
C THR A 67 2.39 5.49 -5.68
N ILE A 68 3.48 4.78 -5.33
CA ILE A 68 4.22 4.95 -4.09
C ILE A 68 5.59 5.54 -4.42
N GLU A 69 5.86 6.76 -3.98
CA GLU A 69 7.18 7.38 -4.07
C GLU A 69 7.91 7.19 -2.75
N ARG A 70 9.06 6.50 -2.79
CA ARG A 70 9.85 6.21 -1.60
C ARG A 70 11.09 7.06 -1.56
N SER A 71 11.36 7.61 -0.39
CA SER A 71 12.53 8.45 -0.13
C SER A 71 13.09 8.18 1.27
N SER A 72 14.37 8.47 1.47
CA SER A 72 14.99 8.40 2.79
C SER A 72 15.90 9.60 3.07
N ARG A 73 16.18 9.82 4.35
CA ARG A 73 17.21 10.74 4.81
C ARG A 73 17.94 10.18 6.02
N ARG A 74 19.25 10.36 6.06
CA ARG A 74 20.09 9.83 7.13
C ARG A 74 19.89 10.51 8.49
N SER A 75 19.37 11.73 8.50
CA SER A 75 19.02 12.48 9.71
C SER A 75 18.07 13.63 9.36
N LEU A 76 17.44 14.22 10.37
CA LEU A 76 16.49 15.33 10.23
C LEU A 76 17.11 16.58 9.56
N SER A 77 18.43 16.74 9.60
CA SER A 77 19.14 17.85 8.95
C SER A 77 19.38 17.65 7.46
N HIS A 78 19.20 16.44 6.95
CA HIS A 78 19.37 16.11 5.54
C HIS A 78 18.03 16.21 4.78
N ARG A 79 18.11 16.49 3.49
CA ARG A 79 16.94 16.41 2.61
C ARG A 79 16.60 14.95 2.33
N PHE A 80 15.34 14.67 2.04
CA PHE A 80 14.93 13.39 1.53
C PHE A 80 15.54 13.16 0.14
N GLU A 81 16.12 11.99 -0.05
CA GLU A 81 16.64 11.50 -1.33
C GLU A 81 15.70 10.41 -1.82
N ASN A 82 15.32 10.47 -3.10
CA ASN A 82 14.45 9.47 -3.71
C ASN A 82 15.16 8.12 -3.75
N ILE A 83 14.46 7.07 -3.35
CA ILE A 83 14.89 5.67 -3.46
C ILE A 83 14.38 5.11 -4.77
N ASP A 84 13.06 5.07 -4.94
CA ASP A 84 12.38 4.54 -6.11
C ASP A 84 10.92 5.02 -6.17
N ARG A 85 10.24 4.61 -7.24
CA ARG A 85 8.80 4.75 -7.44
C ARG A 85 8.22 3.39 -7.78
N ILE A 86 7.10 3.04 -7.16
CA ILE A 86 6.40 1.78 -7.37
C ILE A 86 5.01 2.09 -7.88
N ARG A 87 4.52 1.35 -8.87
CA ARG A 87 3.16 1.45 -9.35
C ARG A 87 2.46 0.10 -9.27
N LEU A 88 1.28 0.10 -8.68
CA LEU A 88 0.45 -1.08 -8.46
C LEU A 88 -0.98 -0.80 -8.92
N GLU A 89 -1.71 -1.82 -9.25
CA GLU A 89 -3.15 -1.81 -9.26
C GLU A 89 -3.64 -2.30 -7.89
N ILE A 90 -4.47 -1.49 -7.22
CA ILE A 90 -5.11 -1.87 -5.98
C ILE A 90 -6.60 -2.03 -6.23
N ALA A 91 -7.20 -3.10 -5.73
CA ALA A 91 -8.62 -3.36 -5.82
C ALA A 91 -9.26 -3.46 -4.44
N TYR A 92 -10.46 -2.93 -4.31
CA TYR A 92 -11.34 -3.16 -3.17
C TYR A 92 -12.46 -4.08 -3.60
N VAL A 93 -12.48 -5.30 -3.09
CA VAL A 93 -13.42 -6.34 -3.49
C VAL A 93 -13.93 -7.07 -2.26
N GLY A 94 -15.25 -7.05 -2.03
CA GLY A 94 -15.85 -7.76 -0.90
C GLY A 94 -15.32 -7.32 0.46
N GLY A 95 -14.90 -6.07 0.62
CA GLY A 95 -14.36 -5.55 1.88
C GLY A 95 -12.87 -5.86 2.11
N ARG A 96 -12.14 -6.30 1.09
CA ARG A 96 -10.70 -6.65 1.13
C ARG A 96 -9.93 -5.79 0.14
N GLU A 97 -8.69 -5.47 0.48
CA GLU A 97 -7.75 -4.84 -0.43
C GLU A 97 -6.88 -5.91 -1.07
N LEU A 98 -6.82 -5.89 -2.40
CA LEU A 98 -6.04 -6.80 -3.22
C LEU A 98 -5.05 -6.00 -4.04
N PHE A 99 -3.89 -6.56 -4.29
CA PHE A 99 -2.80 -5.89 -5.01
C PHE A 99 -2.40 -6.68 -6.24
N GLY A 100 -2.00 -5.98 -7.28
CA GLY A 100 -1.49 -6.55 -8.51
C GLY A 100 -0.56 -5.58 -9.23
N TRP A 101 0.11 -6.07 -10.25
CA TRP A 101 0.90 -5.22 -11.13
C TRP A 101 -0.02 -4.56 -12.16
N PRO A 102 0.28 -3.31 -12.60
CA PRO A 102 -0.47 -2.66 -13.68
C PRO A 102 -0.50 -3.53 -14.94
N ALA A 103 -1.64 -3.56 -15.60
CA ALA A 103 -1.88 -4.42 -16.76
C ALA A 103 -1.60 -5.93 -16.53
N GLY A 104 -1.47 -6.35 -15.28
CA GLY A 104 -1.33 -7.75 -14.91
C GLY A 104 -2.66 -8.51 -15.03
N GLU A 105 -2.60 -9.80 -15.32
CA GLU A 105 -3.80 -10.64 -15.45
C GLU A 105 -4.46 -10.98 -14.12
N ARG A 106 -3.75 -10.79 -13.01
CA ARG A 106 -4.22 -11.18 -11.68
C ARG A 106 -4.03 -10.04 -10.68
N ILE A 107 -5.11 -9.74 -9.97
CA ILE A 107 -5.14 -8.96 -8.75
C ILE A 107 -5.59 -9.95 -7.68
N ALA A 108 -4.67 -10.60 -6.99
CA ALA A 108 -5.03 -11.72 -6.12
C ALA A 108 -4.29 -11.73 -4.77
N ASP A 109 -3.24 -10.96 -4.61
CA ASP A 109 -2.46 -10.97 -3.37
C ASP A 109 -2.98 -9.92 -2.39
N GLU A 110 -3.18 -10.33 -1.15
CA GLU A 110 -3.61 -9.46 -0.05
C GLU A 110 -2.43 -8.82 0.68
N ASP A 111 -1.22 -9.25 0.37
CA ASP A 111 -0.02 -8.79 1.05
C ASP A 111 0.90 -8.01 0.11
N LEU A 112 0.85 -6.69 0.22
CA LEU A 112 1.70 -5.78 -0.55
C LEU A 112 3.20 -6.08 -0.39
N ARG A 113 3.62 -6.68 0.73
CA ARG A 113 5.02 -7.07 0.98
C ARG A 113 5.55 -8.10 -0.02
N ARG A 114 4.68 -8.87 -0.66
CA ARG A 114 5.08 -9.83 -1.70
C ARG A 114 5.49 -9.16 -3.00
N PHE A 115 4.97 -7.96 -3.24
CA PHE A 115 5.28 -7.19 -4.46
C PHE A 115 6.53 -6.33 -4.30
N VAL A 116 6.71 -5.76 -3.12
CA VAL A 116 7.76 -4.77 -2.89
C VAL A 116 8.50 -5.03 -1.58
N GLY A 117 9.80 -4.82 -1.59
CA GLY A 117 10.60 -4.82 -0.37
C GLY A 117 10.60 -3.46 0.33
N GLY A 118 11.24 -3.39 1.50
CA GLY A 118 11.36 -2.16 2.30
C GLY A 118 10.14 -1.90 3.20
N THR A 119 10.03 -0.66 3.68
CA THR A 119 8.92 -0.25 4.55
C THR A 119 7.72 0.15 3.71
N ILE A 120 6.55 -0.43 3.99
CA ILE A 120 5.28 -0.17 3.32
C ILE A 120 4.13 -0.28 4.31
N THR A 121 2.95 0.24 3.94
CA THR A 121 1.69 0.03 4.67
C THR A 121 0.66 -0.68 3.79
N ASN A 122 -0.17 -1.50 4.43
CA ASN A 122 -1.42 -2.00 3.88
C ASN A 122 -2.60 -1.27 4.53
N GLY A 123 -3.74 -1.23 3.87
CA GLY A 123 -4.99 -0.70 4.43
C GLY A 123 -5.19 0.80 4.25
N ASP A 124 -4.30 1.51 3.57
CA ASP A 124 -4.43 2.95 3.32
C ASP A 124 -5.61 3.29 2.40
N PHE A 125 -6.07 2.33 1.64
CA PHE A 125 -7.07 2.53 0.59
C PHE A 125 -8.51 2.57 1.13
N ALA A 126 -8.88 1.66 2.06
CA ALA A 126 -10.21 1.63 2.68
C ALA A 126 -10.22 1.03 4.09
N LEU A 127 -9.34 0.08 4.37
CA LEU A 127 -9.39 -0.72 5.60
C LEU A 127 -9.11 0.12 6.84
N LEU A 128 -8.21 1.11 6.77
CA LEU A 128 -7.90 1.98 7.89
C LEU A 128 -9.10 2.80 8.35
N THR A 129 -9.86 3.37 7.39
CA THR A 129 -11.08 4.11 7.73
C THR A 129 -12.09 3.21 8.43
N ARG A 130 -12.25 1.97 7.96
CA ARG A 130 -13.10 0.98 8.60
C ARG A 130 -12.61 0.65 10.00
N ALA A 131 -11.32 0.37 10.18
CA ALA A 131 -10.72 0.06 11.47
C ALA A 131 -10.95 1.18 12.49
N LEU A 132 -10.76 2.43 12.08
CA LEU A 132 -10.93 3.59 12.94
C LEU A 132 -12.39 3.82 13.37
N PHE A 133 -13.36 3.67 12.47
CA PHE A 133 -14.76 3.99 12.75
C PHE A 133 -15.62 2.80 13.15
N ALA A 134 -15.22 1.57 12.84
CA ALA A 134 -15.92 0.34 13.23
C ALA A 134 -15.15 -0.52 14.23
N GLY A 135 -13.84 -0.28 14.44
CA GLY A 135 -13.00 -1.07 15.31
C GLY A 135 -13.38 -0.95 16.78
N PRO A 136 -13.28 -2.02 17.55
CA PRO A 136 -13.38 -1.98 18.99
C PRO A 136 -12.16 -1.26 19.59
N GLY A 137 -12.32 -0.63 20.76
CA GLY A 137 -11.18 -0.04 21.49
C GLY A 137 -10.68 1.31 20.99
N ILE A 138 -11.39 1.95 20.06
CA ILE A 138 -11.12 3.31 19.64
C ILE A 138 -11.91 4.29 20.50
N SER A 139 -11.21 5.26 21.10
CA SER A 139 -11.81 6.33 21.90
C SER A 139 -11.61 7.67 21.20
N PHE A 140 -12.69 8.43 21.06
CA PHE A 140 -12.67 9.78 20.48
C PHE A 140 -12.84 10.85 21.57
N ARG A 141 -12.11 11.96 21.45
CA ARG A 141 -12.14 13.08 22.39
C ARG A 141 -11.86 14.42 21.71
N ASN A 142 -12.06 15.51 22.45
CA ASN A 142 -11.73 16.88 22.03
C ASN A 142 -12.37 17.26 20.68
N ILE A 143 -13.62 16.82 20.47
CA ILE A 143 -14.36 17.08 19.24
C ILE A 143 -14.89 18.50 19.26
N ASN A 144 -14.39 19.33 18.37
CA ASN A 144 -14.77 20.74 18.30
C ASN A 144 -14.60 21.32 16.89
N ARG A 145 -15.25 22.47 16.66
CA ARG A 145 -15.02 23.26 15.46
C ARG A 145 -13.83 24.19 15.68
N LYS A 146 -12.90 24.22 14.73
CA LYS A 146 -11.73 25.08 14.76
C LYS A 146 -11.62 25.86 13.45
N ASP A 147 -11.06 27.06 13.51
CA ASP A 147 -10.60 27.76 12.32
C ASP A 147 -9.27 27.15 11.87
N SER A 148 -9.18 26.82 10.60
CA SER A 148 -7.95 26.31 9.98
C SER A 148 -7.76 27.06 8.67
N SER A 149 -6.85 28.01 8.64
CA SER A 149 -6.52 28.83 7.47
C SER A 149 -7.74 29.53 6.86
N GLY A 150 -8.61 30.12 7.72
CA GLY A 150 -9.80 30.84 7.30
C GLY A 150 -11.00 29.95 6.92
N ARG A 151 -10.92 28.66 7.19
CA ARG A 151 -12.06 27.72 7.02
C ARG A 151 -12.38 27.04 8.34
N GLN A 152 -13.67 26.94 8.63
CA GLN A 152 -14.12 26.14 9.75
C GLN A 152 -13.95 24.66 9.43
N VAL A 153 -13.34 23.90 10.34
CA VAL A 153 -13.22 22.44 10.27
C VAL A 153 -13.70 21.83 11.57
N LEU A 154 -14.35 20.70 11.49
CA LEU A 154 -14.58 19.82 12.63
C LEU A 154 -13.28 19.03 12.85
N SER A 155 -12.75 19.04 14.05
CA SER A 155 -11.58 18.26 14.42
C SER A 155 -11.82 17.48 15.69
N GLY A 156 -11.16 16.33 15.81
CA GLY A 156 -11.17 15.52 17.00
C GLY A 156 -9.88 14.70 17.10
N GLU A 157 -9.67 14.14 18.27
CA GLU A 157 -8.57 13.25 18.58
C GLU A 157 -9.09 11.83 18.81
N PHE A 158 -8.26 10.84 18.56
CA PHE A 158 -8.58 9.45 18.86
C PHE A 158 -7.37 8.71 19.42
N THR A 159 -7.64 7.65 20.15
CA THR A 159 -6.64 6.72 20.67
C THR A 159 -7.13 5.29 20.49
N ALA A 160 -6.21 4.40 20.16
CA ALA A 160 -6.42 2.96 20.13
C ALA A 160 -5.48 2.30 21.13
N THR A 161 -6.03 1.44 21.99
CA THR A 161 -5.19 0.57 22.81
C THR A 161 -4.56 -0.52 21.97
N ARG A 162 -3.52 -1.18 22.47
CA ARG A 162 -2.87 -2.27 21.74
C ARG A 162 -3.83 -3.41 21.42
N GLU A 163 -4.69 -3.76 22.38
CA GLU A 163 -5.66 -4.85 22.24
C GLU A 163 -6.79 -4.52 21.26
N GLY A 164 -7.11 -3.25 21.12
CA GLY A 164 -8.14 -2.77 20.18
C GLY A 164 -7.59 -2.22 18.87
N SER A 165 -6.30 -2.42 18.61
CA SER A 165 -5.62 -1.89 17.44
C SER A 165 -5.61 -2.88 16.28
N ASP A 166 -6.06 -2.41 15.11
CA ASP A 166 -5.85 -3.11 13.84
C ASP A 166 -4.52 -2.71 13.16
N TRP A 167 -3.75 -1.82 13.79
CA TRP A 167 -2.44 -1.44 13.27
C TRP A 167 -1.37 -2.39 13.77
N THR A 168 -0.95 -3.28 12.89
CA THR A 168 0.05 -4.31 13.16
C THR A 168 1.38 -3.95 12.50
N LEU A 169 2.47 -3.99 13.26
CA LEU A 169 3.82 -3.90 12.74
C LEU A 169 4.36 -5.29 12.42
N VAL A 170 4.95 -5.43 11.24
CA VAL A 170 5.59 -6.66 10.79
C VAL A 170 7.03 -6.39 10.40
N VAL A 171 7.97 -7.07 11.05
CA VAL A 171 9.41 -7.01 10.74
C VAL A 171 9.99 -8.41 10.73
N GLY A 172 10.36 -8.89 9.56
CA GLY A 172 10.74 -10.29 9.36
C GLY A 172 9.56 -11.23 9.64
N GLN A 173 9.72 -12.11 10.63
CA GLN A 173 8.66 -13.03 11.08
C GLN A 173 7.91 -12.54 12.33
N ARG A 174 8.25 -11.36 12.82
CA ARG A 174 7.60 -10.79 14.00
C ARG A 174 6.43 -9.93 13.57
N GLU A 175 5.32 -10.13 14.23
CA GLU A 175 4.07 -9.42 13.98
C GLU A 175 3.42 -9.06 15.31
N GLU A 176 3.19 -7.76 15.54
CA GLU A 176 2.56 -7.29 16.77
C GLU A 176 1.67 -6.07 16.54
N PRO A 177 0.47 -6.02 17.14
CA PRO A 177 -0.34 -4.83 17.15
C PRO A 177 0.34 -3.74 18.00
N VAL A 178 0.18 -2.48 17.58
CA VAL A 178 0.70 -1.32 18.32
C VAL A 178 -0.43 -0.40 18.72
N ALA A 179 -0.34 0.17 19.93
CA ALA A 179 -1.21 1.27 20.31
C ALA A 179 -0.90 2.49 19.44
N TYR A 180 -1.89 3.31 19.18
CA TYR A 180 -1.70 4.55 18.44
C TYR A 180 -2.65 5.65 18.91
N TYR A 181 -2.28 6.87 18.62
CA TYR A 181 -3.15 8.04 18.75
C TYR A 181 -3.12 8.87 17.49
N GLY A 182 -4.09 9.73 17.36
CA GLY A 182 -4.17 10.57 16.18
C GLY A 182 -5.23 11.63 16.27
N SER A 183 -5.44 12.29 15.14
CA SER A 183 -6.47 13.29 14.95
C SER A 183 -7.14 13.12 13.59
N PHE A 184 -8.38 13.59 13.52
CA PHE A 184 -9.10 13.70 12.27
C PHE A 184 -9.54 15.15 12.02
N ARG A 185 -9.73 15.45 10.75
CA ARG A 185 -10.39 16.68 10.29
C ARG A 185 -11.53 16.29 9.36
N ALA A 186 -12.66 16.97 9.51
CA ALA A 186 -13.84 16.79 8.68
C ALA A 186 -14.45 18.14 8.33
N ASP A 187 -15.21 18.19 7.26
CA ASP A 187 -16.05 19.32 6.92
C ASP A 187 -17.18 19.45 7.96
N PRO A 188 -17.41 20.62 8.55
CA PRO A 188 -18.36 20.77 9.66
C PRO A 188 -19.83 20.68 9.27
N GLU A 189 -20.16 20.79 7.98
CA GLU A 189 -21.53 20.74 7.46
C GLU A 189 -21.87 19.37 6.90
N SER A 190 -21.04 18.88 5.98
CA SER A 190 -21.23 17.58 5.34
C SER A 190 -20.74 16.41 6.19
N LEU A 191 -19.92 16.66 7.21
CA LEU A 191 -19.24 15.64 8.04
C LEU A 191 -18.38 14.65 7.21
N ARG A 192 -17.95 15.06 6.00
CA ARG A 192 -17.01 14.28 5.19
C ARG A 192 -15.59 14.44 5.74
N LEU A 193 -14.87 13.34 5.86
CA LEU A 193 -13.46 13.36 6.26
C LEU A 193 -12.63 14.16 5.26
N ILE A 194 -11.71 14.97 5.81
CA ILE A 194 -10.70 15.71 5.05
C ILE A 194 -9.35 15.01 5.21
N SER A 195 -8.98 14.66 6.46
CA SER A 195 -7.72 14.00 6.75
C SER A 195 -7.74 13.20 8.04
N LEU A 196 -6.84 12.22 8.11
CA LEU A 196 -6.46 11.48 9.31
C LEU A 196 -4.96 11.63 9.50
N ALA A 197 -4.51 11.84 10.74
CA ALA A 197 -3.11 11.83 11.14
C ALA A 197 -2.94 10.88 12.32
N MET A 198 -1.97 9.96 12.25
CA MET A 198 -1.77 8.90 13.24
C MET A 198 -0.31 8.75 13.61
N MET A 199 -0.06 8.36 14.86
CA MET A 199 1.27 8.04 15.35
C MET A 199 1.22 6.78 16.21
N ALA A 200 2.08 5.81 15.90
CA ALA A 200 2.23 4.60 16.72
C ALA A 200 2.88 4.94 18.07
N GLU A 201 2.35 4.37 19.14
CA GLU A 201 2.86 4.49 20.51
C GLU A 201 3.51 3.20 20.98
N HIS A 202 4.47 3.34 21.89
CA HIS A 202 5.09 2.22 22.60
C HIS A 202 5.58 1.12 21.66
N ILE A 203 6.24 1.50 20.56
CA ILE A 203 6.80 0.54 19.61
C ILE A 203 7.86 -0.30 20.32
N PRO A 204 7.74 -1.65 20.34
CA PRO A 204 8.75 -2.49 20.96
C PRO A 204 10.12 -2.30 20.32
N ARG A 205 11.17 -2.25 21.13
CA ARG A 205 12.55 -1.90 20.69
C ARG A 205 13.11 -2.86 19.65
N GLU A 206 12.67 -4.09 19.66
CA GLU A 206 13.04 -5.14 18.72
C GLU A 206 12.60 -4.87 17.29
N PHE A 207 11.58 -4.03 17.06
CA PHE A 207 11.18 -3.58 15.73
C PHE A 207 12.13 -2.56 15.13
N GLY A 208 12.97 -1.93 15.95
CA GLY A 208 14.01 -1.03 15.48
C GLY A 208 13.54 0.38 15.11
N TYR A 209 12.29 0.73 15.37
CA TYR A 209 11.73 2.06 15.11
C TYR A 209 11.56 2.86 16.40
N ARG A 210 11.78 4.18 16.32
CA ARG A 210 11.48 5.16 17.38
C ARG A 210 10.13 5.82 17.19
N ARG A 211 9.72 6.00 15.93
CA ARG A 211 8.46 6.66 15.57
C ARG A 211 7.97 6.15 14.22
N ILE A 212 6.68 5.98 14.12
CA ILE A 212 5.99 5.71 12.85
C ILE A 212 4.78 6.63 12.82
N THR A 213 4.66 7.45 11.78
CA THR A 213 3.50 8.29 11.52
C THR A 213 2.85 7.89 10.21
N ARG A 214 1.54 8.10 10.14
CA ARG A 214 0.72 7.77 8.97
C ARG A 214 -0.36 8.83 8.81
N ASP A 215 -0.35 9.51 7.67
CA ASP A 215 -1.29 10.57 7.33
C ASP A 215 -2.09 10.18 6.09
N LEU A 216 -3.40 10.48 6.07
CA LEU A 216 -4.28 10.25 4.93
C LEU A 216 -5.04 11.53 4.61
N GLU A 217 -5.20 11.80 3.32
CA GLU A 217 -6.06 12.86 2.79
C GLU A 217 -7.18 12.23 1.95
N PHE A 218 -8.38 12.78 2.10
CA PHE A 218 -9.58 12.27 1.46
C PHE A 218 -10.13 13.27 0.46
N GLN A 219 -10.68 12.76 -0.64
CA GLN A 219 -11.43 13.56 -1.62
C GLN A 219 -12.57 12.76 -2.25
N PRO A 220 -13.58 13.48 -2.78
CA PRO A 220 -14.62 12.84 -3.55
C PRO A 220 -14.05 12.26 -4.83
N VAL A 221 -14.36 10.99 -5.11
CA VAL A 221 -13.95 10.27 -6.32
C VAL A 221 -15.18 9.66 -6.98
N ARG A 222 -15.33 9.88 -8.28
CA ARG A 222 -16.41 9.29 -9.07
C ARG A 222 -16.06 7.87 -9.47
N ILE A 223 -16.93 6.92 -9.14
CA ILE A 223 -16.84 5.51 -9.56
C ILE A 223 -18.18 5.14 -10.21
N GLY A 224 -18.18 4.90 -11.50
CA GLY A 224 -19.42 4.75 -12.26
C GLY A 224 -20.25 6.03 -12.27
N SER A 225 -21.52 5.95 -11.86
CA SER A 225 -22.43 7.09 -11.74
C SER A 225 -22.31 7.86 -10.43
N ASP A 226 -21.72 7.26 -9.39
CA ASP A 226 -21.78 7.75 -8.03
C ASP A 226 -20.45 8.35 -7.56
N GLU A 227 -20.52 9.20 -6.53
CA GLU A 227 -19.39 9.83 -5.89
C GLU A 227 -19.17 9.25 -4.50
N PHE A 228 -17.95 8.82 -4.23
CA PHE A 228 -17.53 8.25 -2.95
C PHE A 228 -16.38 9.06 -2.36
N LEU A 229 -16.33 9.14 -1.04
CA LEU A 229 -15.21 9.73 -0.32
C LEU A 229 -14.11 8.67 -0.15
N LEU A 230 -12.99 8.86 -0.82
CA LEU A 230 -11.87 7.92 -0.79
C LEU A 230 -10.57 8.60 -0.41
N PRO A 231 -9.60 7.88 0.16
CA PRO A 231 -8.23 8.36 0.25
C PRO A 231 -7.68 8.71 -1.13
N SER A 232 -7.11 9.89 -1.25
CA SER A 232 -6.43 10.34 -2.47
C SER A 232 -4.92 10.32 -2.32
N ARG A 233 -4.46 10.48 -1.08
CA ARG A 233 -3.05 10.45 -0.71
C ARG A 233 -2.89 9.82 0.66
N ALA A 234 -1.79 9.07 0.83
CA ALA A 234 -1.32 8.59 2.11
C ALA A 234 0.18 8.87 2.24
N GLU A 235 0.63 9.17 3.45
CA GLU A 235 2.04 9.32 3.77
C GLU A 235 2.38 8.42 4.96
N LEU A 236 3.44 7.63 4.83
CA LEU A 236 4.05 6.88 5.92
C LEU A 236 5.45 7.43 6.16
N VAL A 237 5.74 7.85 7.39
CA VAL A 237 7.11 8.22 7.79
C VAL A 237 7.55 7.35 8.94
N THR A 238 8.71 6.73 8.81
CA THR A 238 9.32 5.95 9.88
C THR A 238 10.65 6.57 10.28
N LEU A 239 10.91 6.62 11.58
CA LEU A 239 12.20 6.99 12.16
C LEU A 239 12.78 5.76 12.85
N ASP A 240 13.90 5.27 12.35
CA ASP A 240 14.58 4.11 12.92
C ASP A 240 15.41 4.46 14.19
N LYS A 241 15.96 3.43 14.82
CA LYS A 241 16.82 3.58 16.00
C LYS A 241 18.10 4.35 15.74
N ASN A 242 18.59 4.39 14.51
CA ASN A 242 19.82 5.05 14.10
C ASN A 242 19.61 6.52 13.73
N GLY A 243 18.35 6.97 13.63
CA GLY A 243 17.97 8.33 13.24
C GLY A 243 17.77 8.50 11.74
N GLU A 244 17.74 7.40 10.97
CA GLU A 244 17.34 7.42 9.57
C GLU A 244 15.82 7.51 9.48
N GLU A 245 15.32 8.39 8.60
CA GLU A 245 13.90 8.46 8.26
C GLU A 245 13.67 7.91 6.86
N THR A 246 12.63 7.09 6.73
CA THR A 246 12.05 6.74 5.42
C THR A 246 10.67 7.35 5.28
N ARG A 247 10.33 7.76 4.06
CA ARG A 247 9.04 8.35 3.73
C ARG A 247 8.49 7.70 2.46
N ASN A 248 7.26 7.23 2.54
CA ASN A 248 6.49 6.74 1.42
C ASN A 248 5.30 7.68 1.19
N GLU A 249 5.22 8.28 0.03
CA GLU A 249 4.09 9.10 -0.41
C GLU A 249 3.30 8.29 -1.42
N THR A 250 2.08 7.89 -1.06
CA THR A 250 1.19 7.10 -1.89
C THR A 250 0.10 8.00 -2.46
N SER A 251 -0.15 7.92 -3.75
CA SER A 251 -1.27 8.56 -4.43
C SER A 251 -2.15 7.53 -5.11
N PHE A 252 -3.48 7.76 -5.09
CA PHE A 252 -4.47 6.90 -5.71
C PHE A 252 -5.15 7.66 -6.86
N ALA A 253 -5.15 7.08 -8.05
CA ALA A 253 -5.68 7.69 -9.25
C ALA A 253 -6.37 6.67 -10.17
N ASN A 254 -7.05 7.14 -11.21
CA ASN A 254 -7.68 6.30 -12.23
C ASN A 254 -8.64 5.26 -11.65
N CYS A 255 -9.40 5.66 -10.62
CA CYS A 255 -10.35 4.76 -9.98
C CYS A 255 -11.52 4.44 -10.92
N ARG A 256 -11.84 3.15 -11.03
CA ARG A 256 -12.92 2.66 -11.90
C ARG A 256 -13.67 1.51 -11.24
N GLN A 257 -14.95 1.41 -11.54
CA GLN A 257 -15.74 0.29 -11.07
C GLN A 257 -15.20 -1.01 -11.68
N PHE A 258 -15.13 -2.01 -10.84
CA PHE A 258 -14.77 -3.34 -11.23
C PHE A 258 -16.02 -4.14 -11.50
N THR A 259 -16.26 -4.50 -12.77
CA THR A 259 -17.36 -5.42 -13.15
C THR A 259 -16.82 -6.84 -13.17
N ALA A 260 -17.55 -7.76 -12.55
CA ALA A 260 -17.13 -9.14 -12.28
C ALA A 260 -16.89 -10.04 -13.52
N GLU A 261 -16.96 -9.52 -14.71
CA GLU A 261 -16.56 -10.25 -15.94
C GLU A 261 -15.04 -10.37 -16.08
N SER A 262 -14.25 -9.59 -15.35
CA SER A 262 -12.81 -9.78 -15.23
C SER A 262 -12.56 -10.69 -14.03
N ALA A 263 -12.28 -11.96 -14.26
CA ALA A 263 -12.17 -13.01 -13.25
C ALA A 263 -11.14 -12.70 -12.15
N VAL A 264 -11.59 -12.19 -11.00
CA VAL A 264 -10.85 -12.31 -9.74
C VAL A 264 -11.11 -13.73 -9.24
N ARG A 265 -10.15 -14.62 -9.38
CA ARG A 265 -10.20 -15.94 -8.75
C ARG A 265 -9.67 -15.81 -7.32
N PHE A 266 -10.55 -16.08 -6.35
CA PHE A 266 -10.24 -16.09 -4.91
C PHE A 266 -9.70 -17.44 -4.42
N GLU A 267 -9.27 -18.33 -5.30
CA GLU A 267 -8.87 -19.66 -4.90
C GLU A 267 -7.36 -19.76 -4.70
N ALA A 268 -6.98 -20.38 -3.58
CA ALA A 268 -5.66 -20.92 -3.35
C ALA A 268 -5.28 -21.84 -4.53
N PRO A 269 -3.98 -22.05 -4.82
CA PRO A 269 -3.56 -22.83 -5.97
C PRO A 269 -3.92 -24.30 -5.78
N GLU A 270 -5.14 -24.66 -6.05
CA GLU A 270 -5.50 -26.01 -6.44
C GLU A 270 -5.35 -26.10 -7.96
N GLU A 271 -4.62 -27.12 -8.40
CA GLU A 271 -4.45 -27.48 -9.80
C GLU A 271 -5.82 -27.77 -10.41
N GLU A 272 -6.48 -26.75 -10.93
CA GLU A 272 -7.65 -26.94 -11.78
C GLU A 272 -7.43 -26.35 -13.16
N THR A 273 -7.33 -27.27 -14.09
CA THR A 273 -7.55 -27.12 -15.51
C THR A 273 -8.90 -26.42 -15.74
N THR A 274 -8.89 -25.15 -16.09
CA THR A 274 -10.09 -24.45 -16.54
C THR A 274 -9.80 -23.71 -17.83
N GLU A 275 -10.53 -24.15 -18.86
CA GLU A 275 -10.55 -23.62 -20.21
C GLU A 275 -10.63 -22.09 -20.27
N ARG A 276 -9.50 -21.44 -20.44
CA ARG A 276 -9.44 -20.21 -21.21
C ARG A 276 -9.00 -20.61 -22.61
N VAL A 277 -9.86 -20.34 -23.59
CA VAL A 277 -9.53 -20.39 -25.01
C VAL A 277 -8.58 -19.23 -25.35
N ALA A 278 -7.37 -19.25 -24.75
CA ALA A 278 -6.18 -18.81 -25.44
C ALA A 278 -5.71 -20.06 -26.18
N ASN A 279 -5.46 -19.98 -27.46
CA ASN A 279 -4.83 -21.05 -28.23
C ASN A 279 -3.48 -21.37 -27.56
N GLU A 280 -3.49 -22.23 -26.53
CA GLU A 280 -2.28 -22.77 -25.95
C GLU A 280 -1.57 -23.53 -27.08
N VAL A 281 -0.45 -23.01 -27.45
CA VAL A 281 0.37 -23.62 -28.48
C VAL A 281 0.95 -24.89 -27.90
N SER A 282 0.71 -26.03 -28.53
CA SER A 282 1.36 -27.29 -28.17
C SER A 282 2.86 -27.12 -28.35
N GLY A 283 3.58 -26.95 -27.24
CA GLY A 283 5.02 -26.70 -27.22
C GLY A 283 5.39 -25.59 -26.22
N GLY A 284 6.65 -25.50 -25.87
CA GLY A 284 7.17 -24.49 -24.95
C GLY A 284 8.56 -24.03 -25.39
N LEU A 285 9.09 -23.05 -24.69
CA LEU A 285 10.49 -22.67 -24.88
C LEU A 285 11.44 -23.79 -24.41
N PRO A 286 12.64 -23.90 -25.01
CA PRO A 286 13.69 -24.76 -24.49
C PRO A 286 14.05 -24.39 -23.06
N ASP A 287 14.62 -25.34 -22.29
CA ASP A 287 15.09 -25.06 -20.92
C ASP A 287 16.19 -23.99 -20.89
N ALA A 288 16.96 -23.90 -21.98
CA ALA A 288 17.88 -22.81 -22.25
C ALA A 288 17.54 -22.20 -23.61
N PHE A 289 17.36 -20.91 -23.69
CA PHE A 289 17.14 -20.19 -24.94
C PHE A 289 17.79 -18.80 -24.88
N GLU A 290 18.01 -18.27 -26.05
CA GLU A 290 18.52 -16.92 -26.27
C GLU A 290 17.58 -16.16 -27.19
N ALA A 291 17.17 -14.95 -26.80
CA ALA A 291 16.31 -14.07 -27.56
C ALA A 291 16.95 -12.70 -27.73
N SER A 292 17.21 -12.27 -28.94
CA SER A 292 17.60 -10.89 -29.25
C SER A 292 16.34 -10.04 -29.42
N CYS A 293 16.20 -9.01 -28.61
CA CYS A 293 15.00 -8.17 -28.55
C CYS A 293 15.34 -6.69 -28.67
N GLU A 294 14.36 -5.92 -29.11
CA GLU A 294 14.38 -4.47 -29.18
C GLU A 294 13.25 -3.91 -28.36
N LEU A 295 13.56 -3.05 -27.39
CA LEU A 295 12.59 -2.44 -26.48
C LEU A 295 11.64 -1.51 -27.24
N GLU A 296 10.33 -1.72 -27.11
CA GLU A 296 9.31 -0.84 -27.71
C GLU A 296 8.83 0.23 -26.72
N SER A 297 9.00 0.01 -25.43
CA SER A 297 8.67 0.96 -24.39
C SER A 297 9.90 1.81 -24.05
N GLN A 298 9.71 3.12 -23.91
CA GLN A 298 10.73 3.96 -23.31
C GLN A 298 10.64 3.84 -21.79
N VAL A 299 11.79 3.74 -21.12
CA VAL A 299 11.88 3.76 -19.65
C VAL A 299 12.62 5.02 -19.23
N ASP A 300 11.97 5.86 -18.44
CA ASP A 300 12.49 7.13 -17.94
C ASP A 300 12.34 7.17 -16.41
N SER A 301 13.46 7.24 -15.69
CA SER A 301 13.47 7.19 -14.23
C SER A 301 12.68 8.31 -13.53
N ASP A 302 12.34 9.40 -14.26
CA ASP A 302 11.59 10.50 -13.68
C ASP A 302 10.07 10.26 -13.73
N VAL A 303 9.59 9.37 -14.61
CA VAL A 303 8.16 9.10 -14.80
C VAL A 303 7.78 7.63 -14.70
N SER A 304 8.69 6.72 -15.08
CA SER A 304 8.47 5.28 -14.98
C SER A 304 8.56 4.80 -13.53
N ALA A 305 7.93 3.67 -13.25
CA ALA A 305 7.86 3.07 -11.92
C ALA A 305 8.15 1.55 -11.98
N ILE A 306 8.60 0.99 -10.88
CA ILE A 306 8.62 -0.45 -10.67
C ILE A 306 7.18 -0.96 -10.81
N GLY A 307 6.98 -2.01 -11.61
CA GLY A 307 5.68 -2.55 -11.94
C GLY A 307 5.11 -2.08 -13.27
N ASP A 308 5.60 -0.99 -13.87
CA ASP A 308 5.12 -0.53 -15.17
C ASP A 308 5.35 -1.60 -16.23
N PRO A 309 4.35 -1.86 -17.09
CA PRO A 309 4.48 -2.80 -18.18
C PRO A 309 5.48 -2.28 -19.22
N ILE A 310 6.24 -3.19 -19.77
CA ILE A 310 7.15 -2.96 -20.89
C ILE A 310 6.93 -4.00 -21.97
N THR A 311 7.19 -3.62 -23.20
CA THR A 311 7.17 -4.51 -24.35
C THR A 311 8.47 -4.42 -25.12
N ALA A 312 8.86 -5.56 -25.71
CA ALA A 312 9.99 -5.62 -26.61
C ALA A 312 9.66 -6.52 -27.81
N ARG A 313 10.25 -6.22 -28.94
CA ARG A 313 10.04 -6.95 -30.19
C ARG A 313 11.18 -7.92 -30.40
N LEU A 314 10.83 -9.18 -30.73
CA LEU A 314 11.80 -10.21 -31.07
C LEU A 314 12.47 -9.90 -32.42
N SER A 315 13.80 -9.81 -32.43
CA SER A 315 14.57 -9.44 -33.63
C SER A 315 14.83 -10.62 -34.58
N ARG A 316 14.80 -11.88 -34.06
CA ARG A 316 14.99 -13.12 -34.80
C ARG A 316 14.04 -14.20 -34.29
N SER A 317 13.63 -15.14 -35.14
CA SER A 317 12.81 -16.26 -34.68
C SER A 317 13.54 -17.15 -33.68
N ILE A 318 12.78 -17.79 -32.80
CA ILE A 318 13.25 -18.75 -31.80
C ILE A 318 12.57 -20.08 -32.05
N ALA A 319 13.38 -21.16 -32.15
CA ALA A 319 12.85 -22.50 -32.20
C ALA A 319 12.48 -22.99 -30.79
N GLY A 320 11.24 -23.43 -30.61
CA GLY A 320 10.69 -24.01 -29.38
C GLY A 320 10.66 -25.54 -29.40
N LYS A 321 10.19 -26.12 -28.30
CA LYS A 321 9.93 -27.57 -28.18
C LYS A 321 8.69 -27.95 -28.97
N GLY A 322 8.62 -29.20 -29.47
CA GLY A 322 7.46 -29.73 -30.16
C GLY A 322 7.16 -29.10 -31.54
N GLY A 323 8.18 -28.55 -32.21
CA GLY A 323 8.01 -27.90 -33.53
C GLY A 323 7.45 -26.46 -33.44
N LEU A 324 7.39 -25.90 -32.25
CA LEU A 324 7.02 -24.50 -32.05
C LEU A 324 8.09 -23.58 -32.64
N GLU A 325 7.67 -22.59 -33.40
CA GLU A 325 8.51 -21.46 -33.80
C GLU A 325 7.87 -20.14 -33.35
N ILE A 326 8.61 -19.35 -32.57
CA ILE A 326 8.24 -17.99 -32.24
C ILE A 326 8.83 -17.09 -33.33
N PRO A 327 7.99 -16.43 -34.15
CA PRO A 327 8.50 -15.71 -35.31
C PRO A 327 9.19 -14.41 -34.92
N LYS A 328 10.08 -13.94 -35.77
CA LYS A 328 10.58 -12.56 -35.73
C LYS A 328 9.38 -11.59 -35.67
N GLY A 329 9.46 -10.58 -34.82
CA GLY A 329 8.39 -9.60 -34.62
C GLY A 329 7.39 -9.98 -33.53
N ALA A 330 7.47 -11.17 -32.93
CA ALA A 330 6.72 -11.50 -31.74
C ALA A 330 6.99 -10.48 -30.61
N ILE A 331 5.96 -10.15 -29.84
CA ILE A 331 6.06 -9.17 -28.74
C ILE A 331 6.39 -9.92 -27.46
N LEU A 332 7.43 -9.50 -26.82
CA LEU A 332 7.83 -9.95 -25.49
C LEU A 332 7.25 -9.00 -24.47
N HIS A 333 6.39 -9.52 -23.60
CA HIS A 333 5.74 -8.77 -22.52
C HIS A 333 6.49 -8.93 -21.20
N GLY A 334 6.66 -7.81 -20.49
CA GLY A 334 7.34 -7.77 -19.22
C GLY A 334 6.96 -6.56 -18.39
N ARG A 335 7.72 -6.32 -17.34
CA ARG A 335 7.59 -5.14 -16.48
C ARG A 335 8.93 -4.69 -15.93
N ILE A 336 8.99 -3.44 -15.49
CA ILE A 336 10.12 -2.91 -14.75
C ILE A 336 10.14 -3.59 -13.38
N ARG A 337 11.19 -4.33 -13.08
CA ARG A 337 11.40 -5.00 -11.79
C ARG A 337 12.15 -4.13 -10.80
N GLN A 338 13.08 -3.33 -11.30
CA GLN A 338 13.91 -2.44 -10.51
C GLN A 338 14.16 -1.14 -11.29
N LEU A 339 14.06 -0.02 -10.61
CA LEU A 339 14.38 1.30 -11.13
C LEU A 339 14.70 2.21 -9.93
N ASN A 340 15.91 2.11 -9.41
CA ASN A 340 16.30 2.76 -8.17
C ASN A 340 17.63 3.52 -8.28
N VAL A 341 17.90 4.30 -7.25
CA VAL A 341 19.19 4.99 -7.08
C VAL A 341 20.15 4.04 -6.37
N VAL A 342 21.31 3.84 -6.97
CA VAL A 342 22.43 3.09 -6.37
C VAL A 342 23.50 4.10 -5.96
N ASP A 343 23.98 4.00 -4.72
CA ASP A 343 25.05 4.86 -4.16
C ASP A 343 24.76 6.38 -4.27
N GLY A 344 23.49 6.80 -4.31
CA GLY A 344 23.07 8.20 -4.38
C GLY A 344 23.45 8.95 -5.67
N ARG A 345 24.14 8.29 -6.61
CA ARG A 345 24.65 8.91 -7.85
C ARG A 345 24.37 8.13 -9.12
N ARG A 346 24.12 6.83 -9.00
CA ARG A 346 23.85 5.96 -10.14
C ARG A 346 22.43 5.48 -10.12
N ARG A 347 21.83 5.35 -11.28
CA ARG A 347 20.53 4.70 -11.46
C ARG A 347 20.73 3.31 -12.00
N SER A 348 19.89 2.39 -11.58
CA SER A 348 19.83 1.04 -12.11
C SER A 348 18.42 0.67 -12.52
N ALA A 349 18.32 -0.10 -13.61
CA ALA A 349 17.06 -0.66 -14.09
C ALA A 349 17.23 -2.16 -14.34
N ASP A 350 16.20 -2.92 -14.01
CA ASP A 350 16.09 -4.33 -14.30
C ASP A 350 14.65 -4.66 -14.74
N PHE A 351 14.52 -5.64 -15.63
CA PHE A 351 13.27 -6.02 -16.24
C PHE A 351 12.95 -7.49 -15.96
N ALA A 352 11.65 -7.78 -15.76
CA ALA A 352 11.16 -9.14 -15.69
C ALA A 352 10.23 -9.37 -16.88
N PHE A 353 10.53 -10.41 -17.68
CA PHE A 353 9.71 -10.80 -18.82
C PHE A 353 8.91 -12.06 -18.51
N GLY A 354 7.66 -12.10 -18.99
CA GLY A 354 6.71 -13.15 -18.68
C GLY A 354 6.37 -14.06 -19.85
N PHE A 355 6.15 -13.51 -21.04
CA PHE A 355 5.66 -14.30 -22.17
C PHE A 355 5.92 -13.61 -23.52
N PHE A 356 5.95 -14.42 -24.58
CA PHE A 356 5.88 -13.96 -25.97
C PHE A 356 4.46 -14.06 -26.50
N GLU A 357 4.06 -13.08 -27.31
CA GLU A 357 2.76 -13.04 -27.97
C GLU A 357 2.90 -12.73 -29.46
N TRP A 358 2.16 -13.47 -30.31
CA TRP A 358 2.06 -13.21 -31.74
C TRP A 358 0.79 -13.86 -32.32
N ASN A 359 0.08 -13.16 -33.19
CA ASN A 359 -1.13 -13.67 -33.87
C ASN A 359 -2.13 -14.36 -32.91
N GLY A 360 -2.35 -13.80 -31.72
CA GLY A 360 -3.25 -14.37 -30.70
C GLY A 360 -2.70 -15.63 -30.01
N LYS A 361 -1.47 -16.06 -30.29
CA LYS A 361 -0.78 -17.15 -29.61
C LYS A 361 0.10 -16.58 -28.50
N ARG A 362 0.21 -17.34 -27.40
CA ARG A 362 1.04 -16.96 -26.25
C ARG A 362 1.90 -18.12 -25.78
N VAL A 363 3.15 -17.82 -25.43
CA VAL A 363 4.08 -18.77 -24.84
C VAL A 363 4.75 -18.15 -23.63
N GLU A 364 4.57 -18.78 -22.47
CA GLU A 364 5.12 -18.34 -21.20
C GLU A 364 6.65 -18.57 -21.17
N ILE A 365 7.34 -17.58 -20.60
CA ILE A 365 8.72 -17.71 -20.20
C ILE A 365 8.67 -18.17 -18.74
N GLY A 366 8.88 -19.46 -18.48
CA GLY A 366 8.78 -20.00 -17.13
C GLY A 366 9.58 -19.16 -16.11
N SER A 367 9.20 -19.21 -14.83
CA SER A 367 9.78 -18.44 -13.71
C SER A 367 11.26 -18.73 -13.39
N ARG A 368 11.94 -19.52 -14.22
CA ARG A 368 13.36 -19.79 -14.17
C ARG A 368 14.13 -18.52 -14.50
N SER A 369 15.20 -18.24 -13.78
CA SER A 369 15.95 -16.99 -13.79
C SER A 369 16.25 -16.50 -15.22
N ASN A 370 15.43 -15.58 -15.70
CA ASN A 370 15.66 -14.87 -16.96
C ASN A 370 16.81 -13.88 -16.72
N GLN A 371 17.89 -14.02 -17.44
CA GLN A 371 19.02 -13.11 -17.38
C GLN A 371 18.94 -12.12 -18.53
N LEU A 372 18.91 -10.85 -18.21
CA LEU A 372 19.04 -9.78 -19.18
C LEU A 372 20.53 -9.61 -19.51
N ILE A 373 20.93 -9.77 -20.76
CA ILE A 373 22.26 -9.42 -21.24
C ILE A 373 22.10 -8.24 -22.18
N VAL A 374 22.63 -7.11 -21.79
CA VAL A 374 22.59 -5.91 -22.62
C VAL A 374 23.75 -5.95 -23.61
N MET A 375 23.47 -5.79 -24.91
CA MET A 375 24.48 -5.58 -25.92
C MET A 375 25.00 -4.14 -25.79
N GLU A 376 26.32 -3.94 -25.97
CA GLU A 376 26.95 -2.62 -25.85
C GLU A 376 26.21 -1.56 -26.69
N GLN A 377 25.48 -0.68 -26.01
CA GLN A 377 24.86 0.49 -26.61
C GLN A 377 25.10 1.71 -25.73
N HIS A 378 25.31 2.86 -26.35
CA HIS A 378 25.47 4.13 -25.64
C HIS A 378 24.13 4.59 -25.10
N ILE A 379 23.95 4.54 -23.77
CA ILE A 379 22.81 5.14 -23.09
C ILE A 379 23.20 6.59 -22.78
N THR A 380 22.44 7.54 -23.31
CA THR A 380 22.68 8.96 -23.09
C THR A 380 22.08 9.36 -21.74
N GLY A 381 22.92 9.61 -20.73
CA GLY A 381 22.50 10.30 -19.52
C GLY A 381 22.29 11.79 -19.81
N MET A 382 21.08 12.32 -19.65
CA MET A 382 20.85 13.75 -19.79
C MET A 382 21.40 14.51 -18.57
N GLN A 383 22.15 15.56 -18.88
CA GLN A 383 22.78 16.47 -17.94
C GLN A 383 21.77 17.37 -17.19
N ASN A 384 22.13 17.74 -15.96
CA ASN A 384 21.50 18.81 -15.22
C ASN A 384 21.42 20.11 -16.05
N SER A 385 20.24 20.69 -16.13
CA SER A 385 20.04 22.09 -16.56
C SER A 385 20.51 23.05 -15.46
N GLY A 386 21.79 23.29 -15.41
CA GLY A 386 22.43 24.31 -14.60
C GLY A 386 23.51 24.99 -15.43
N THR A 387 23.21 26.21 -15.86
CA THR A 387 24.04 27.13 -16.63
C THR A 387 25.53 27.17 -16.21
N LEU A 388 26.41 26.61 -17.06
CA LEU A 388 27.75 27.09 -17.37
C LEU A 388 28.28 26.34 -18.62
N PRO A 389 28.97 27.01 -19.57
CA PRO A 389 29.47 26.36 -20.77
C PRO A 389 30.73 25.55 -20.43
N MET A 390 30.60 24.25 -20.40
CA MET A 390 31.74 23.35 -20.32
C MET A 390 31.80 22.45 -21.53
N SER A 391 33.02 22.15 -21.95
CA SER A 391 33.43 21.30 -23.05
C SER A 391 32.60 20.08 -23.29
N PRO A 392 32.54 19.49 -24.49
CA PRO A 392 31.74 18.31 -24.80
C PRO A 392 32.20 17.15 -23.93
N MET A 393 31.38 16.85 -22.93
CA MET A 393 31.62 15.66 -22.09
C MET A 393 31.21 14.41 -22.86
N SER A 394 32.07 13.43 -22.82
CA SER A 394 31.82 12.09 -23.35
C SER A 394 30.49 11.53 -22.82
N PRO A 395 29.73 10.80 -23.65
CA PRO A 395 28.51 10.14 -23.21
C PRO A 395 28.80 9.25 -22.01
N ALA A 396 27.93 9.27 -21.03
CA ALA A 396 28.05 8.39 -19.87
C ALA A 396 27.98 6.93 -20.35
N VAL A 397 29.06 6.21 -20.13
CA VAL A 397 29.14 4.79 -20.50
C VAL A 397 28.32 4.00 -19.47
N ALA A 398 27.22 3.39 -19.90
CA ALA A 398 26.51 2.43 -19.08
C ALA A 398 27.35 1.17 -18.93
N THR A 399 27.75 0.86 -17.71
CA THR A 399 28.42 -0.41 -17.42
C THR A 399 27.34 -1.46 -17.22
N VAL A 400 27.35 -2.50 -18.03
CA VAL A 400 26.42 -3.62 -17.96
C VAL A 400 27.02 -4.71 -17.08
N SER A 401 26.39 -4.99 -15.95
CA SER A 401 26.54 -6.26 -15.26
C SER A 401 25.49 -7.24 -15.80
N THR A 402 25.69 -8.54 -15.66
CA THR A 402 24.91 -9.62 -16.29
C THR A 402 23.40 -9.59 -16.04
N HIS A 403 22.86 -8.64 -15.25
CA HIS A 403 21.44 -8.61 -14.87
C HIS A 403 20.83 -7.21 -14.73
N GLU A 404 21.61 -6.14 -14.88
CA GLU A 404 21.18 -4.81 -14.50
C GLU A 404 21.78 -3.75 -15.43
N ILE A 405 20.92 -2.84 -15.91
CA ILE A 405 21.35 -1.68 -16.67
C ILE A 405 21.71 -0.58 -15.65
N ARG A 406 22.95 -0.11 -15.67
CA ARG A 406 23.42 0.97 -14.79
C ARG A 406 23.86 2.17 -15.61
N ALA A 407 23.49 3.35 -15.14
CA ALA A 407 23.95 4.61 -15.69
C ALA A 407 24.47 5.53 -14.59
N ASP A 408 25.57 6.22 -14.86
CA ASP A 408 26.03 7.31 -14.00
C ASP A 408 25.13 8.53 -14.19
N GLY A 409 24.71 9.14 -13.08
CA GLY A 409 23.83 10.28 -13.08
C GLY A 409 22.53 10.06 -12.32
N ARG A 410 21.79 11.15 -12.13
CA ARG A 410 20.51 11.13 -11.40
C ARG A 410 19.31 10.74 -12.26
N HIS A 411 19.47 10.76 -13.56
CA HIS A 411 18.43 10.50 -14.54
C HIS A 411 18.88 9.39 -15.49
N LEU A 412 18.08 8.35 -15.64
CA LEU A 412 18.29 7.24 -16.57
C LEU A 412 17.13 7.22 -17.57
N VAL A 413 17.48 7.29 -18.85
CA VAL A 413 16.55 7.06 -19.97
C VAL A 413 17.03 5.87 -20.77
N ILE A 414 16.21 4.84 -20.89
CA ILE A 414 16.38 3.72 -21.81
C ILE A 414 15.44 3.95 -22.97
N PRO A 415 15.94 4.29 -24.17
CA PRO A 415 15.11 4.72 -25.28
C PRO A 415 14.33 3.55 -25.91
N HIS A 416 13.27 3.88 -26.62
CA HIS A 416 12.70 3.00 -27.64
C HIS A 416 13.81 2.56 -28.61
N GLY A 417 13.78 1.32 -29.06
CA GLY A 417 14.80 0.77 -29.94
C GLY A 417 16.05 0.22 -29.22
N PHE A 418 16.07 0.28 -27.89
CA PHE A 418 17.16 -0.28 -27.10
C PHE A 418 17.23 -1.81 -27.31
N GLN A 419 18.39 -2.29 -27.79
CA GLN A 419 18.59 -3.71 -28.08
C GLN A 419 19.21 -4.43 -26.90
N PHE A 420 18.67 -5.60 -26.59
CA PHE A 420 19.17 -6.45 -25.53
C PHE A 420 18.99 -7.92 -25.89
N ARG A 421 19.66 -8.78 -25.14
CA ARG A 421 19.54 -10.23 -25.23
C ARG A 421 18.96 -10.78 -23.94
N LEU A 422 17.94 -11.59 -24.07
CA LEU A 422 17.36 -12.36 -22.96
C LEU A 422 17.89 -13.79 -23.03
N GLU A 423 18.50 -14.25 -21.96
CA GLU A 423 18.96 -15.64 -21.82
C GLU A 423 18.21 -16.32 -20.68
N SER A 424 17.76 -17.54 -20.92
CA SER A 424 17.34 -18.47 -19.88
C SER A 424 18.38 -19.57 -19.73
N LYS A 425 18.83 -19.82 -18.50
CA LYS A 425 19.76 -20.92 -18.21
C LYS A 425 19.00 -22.12 -17.67
N ALA A 426 19.35 -23.31 -18.18
CA ALA A 426 18.90 -24.54 -17.53
C ALA A 426 19.48 -24.58 -16.10
N ASN A 427 18.65 -24.92 -15.12
CA ASN A 427 19.13 -25.18 -13.76
C ASN A 427 20.14 -26.32 -13.85
N SER A 428 21.42 -26.03 -13.56
CA SER A 428 22.35 -27.08 -13.17
C SER A 428 21.87 -27.63 -11.82
N GLN A 429 21.36 -28.86 -11.84
CA GLN A 429 21.03 -29.64 -10.63
C GLN A 429 22.29 -29.86 -9.80
#